data_b3eef9999b5272297dece5409258c81f
#
_entry.id   b3eef9999b5272297dece5409258c81f
#
_cell.length_a   1.000
_cell.length_b   1.000
_cell.length_c   1.000
_cell.angle_alpha   90.00
_cell.angle_beta   90.00
_cell.angle_gamma   90.00
#
_symmetry.space_group_name_H-M   'P 1'
#
loop_
_entity.id
_entity.type
_entity.pdbx_description
1 polymer ?
#
loop_
_entity_poly.entity_id
_entity_poly.type
_entity_poly.pdbx_seq_one_letter_code
_entity_poly.pdbx_strand_id
1 'polypeptide(L)'
;MNKAYGIIWNNSRQAWVVVSELASGHGFILARNTILAIAITATIGNTFAATTYVSGSSTVSSGAVISGGNTQLVYSGGSAVNTTINSAGIQTVNKGGHTLNTVITNSGVQNVGDAGNAKDTIVSTGGLQRVSSGGLATGTQLMGGFQNVYSGGNASGTLIHNGGVQNISSGAVANNTTLNSGGTQRVSAGGTASGTIINISGSQSIMSGGSAVGAVVNGGVQTVANGGNTLNTVVSSGGFQRVSAGGTATATTVTNAGFQNVSSGGRVVSATVNSGGTQTLFDGAVSDNTIVNNSGVQNISSGAVANNTTLNSGGTQRVSAGGTASGTIINISGSQSIMSGGSAVGAVVNGGVQTVANGGNTLNTVVSSGGFQRV
;
A
#
# COMPACT_ATOMS: atom_id res chain seq x y z
N MET A 1 -4.51 -10.87 -59.34
CA MET A 1 -5.97 -11.01 -59.25
C MET A 1 -6.52 -9.77 -58.59
N ASN A 2 -7.21 -8.92 -59.34
CA ASN A 2 -7.87 -7.73 -58.77
C ASN A 2 -9.09 -8.23 -57.96
N LYS A 3 -9.15 -7.90 -56.70
CA LYS A 3 -10.36 -8.14 -55.89
C LYS A 3 -11.33 -6.98 -56.11
N ALA A 4 -12.46 -7.27 -56.73
CA ALA A 4 -13.54 -6.30 -56.90
C ALA A 4 -14.39 -6.31 -55.61
N TYR A 5 -14.77 -5.12 -55.14
CA TYR A 5 -15.68 -4.92 -54.01
C TYR A 5 -16.87 -4.10 -54.44
N GLY A 6 -18.07 -4.55 -54.11
CA GLY A 6 -19.29 -3.79 -54.29
C GLY A 6 -19.70 -3.02 -53.04
N ILE A 7 -20.30 -1.84 -53.22
CA ILE A 7 -20.90 -1.08 -52.11
C ILE A 7 -22.39 -1.23 -52.21
N ILE A 8 -23.05 -1.71 -51.14
CA ILE A 8 -24.50 -1.88 -51.05
C ILE A 8 -25.06 -1.10 -49.88
N TRP A 9 -26.30 -0.60 -50.05
CA TRP A 9 -27.02 0.07 -48.98
C TRP A 9 -27.65 -0.96 -48.05
N ASN A 10 -27.36 -0.88 -46.77
CA ASN A 10 -27.99 -1.78 -45.77
C ASN A 10 -29.09 -1.04 -45.04
N ASN A 11 -30.33 -1.41 -45.34
CA ASN A 11 -31.54 -0.80 -44.79
C ASN A 11 -31.70 -0.96 -43.27
N SER A 12 -31.16 -2.04 -42.69
CA SER A 12 -31.21 -2.27 -41.24
C SER A 12 -30.21 -1.42 -40.46
N ARG A 13 -29.18 -0.92 -41.13
CA ARG A 13 -28.13 -0.11 -40.53
C ARG A 13 -28.14 1.33 -41.02
N GLN A 14 -28.97 1.65 -42.01
CA GLN A 14 -29.02 2.95 -42.66
C GLN A 14 -27.63 3.47 -43.09
N ALA A 15 -26.78 2.57 -43.62
CA ALA A 15 -25.39 2.88 -44.02
C ALA A 15 -24.98 2.09 -45.27
N TRP A 16 -24.07 2.65 -46.05
CA TRP A 16 -23.38 1.96 -47.14
C TRP A 16 -22.35 0.99 -46.61
N VAL A 17 -22.40 -0.28 -47.06
CA VAL A 17 -21.42 -1.32 -46.65
C VAL A 17 -20.69 -1.86 -47.88
N VAL A 18 -19.38 -2.08 -47.70
CA VAL A 18 -18.54 -2.71 -48.72
C VAL A 18 -18.65 -4.22 -48.60
N VAL A 19 -18.98 -4.88 -49.68
CA VAL A 19 -19.06 -6.36 -49.77
C VAL A 19 -18.14 -6.88 -50.87
N SER A 20 -17.57 -8.06 -50.67
CA SER A 20 -16.81 -8.69 -51.76
C SER A 20 -17.75 -9.34 -52.75
N GLU A 21 -17.39 -9.33 -54.04
CA GLU A 21 -18.17 -9.94 -55.13
C GLU A 21 -18.42 -11.44 -54.96
N LEU A 22 -17.76 -12.13 -54.10
CA LEU A 22 -17.96 -13.55 -53.79
C LEU A 22 -19.18 -13.81 -52.87
N ALA A 23 -19.89 -12.77 -52.46
CA ALA A 23 -21.07 -12.88 -51.59
C ALA A 23 -22.40 -12.97 -52.33
N SER A 24 -22.42 -13.11 -53.65
CA SER A 24 -23.62 -13.26 -54.44
C SER A 24 -23.96 -14.74 -54.69
N GLY A 25 -24.68 -15.35 -53.75
CA GLY A 25 -25.25 -16.66 -53.95
C GLY A 25 -25.43 -17.47 -52.69
N HIS A 26 -26.67 -17.64 -52.27
CA HIS A 26 -27.20 -18.51 -51.22
C HIS A 26 -27.10 -17.99 -49.78
N GLY A 27 -28.24 -17.79 -49.26
CA GLY A 27 -28.66 -17.73 -47.84
C GLY A 27 -27.60 -17.48 -46.78
N PHE A 28 -27.48 -16.23 -46.31
CA PHE A 28 -26.66 -15.91 -45.13
C PHE A 28 -27.21 -16.61 -43.89
N ILE A 29 -26.57 -17.68 -43.46
CA ILE A 29 -26.63 -18.09 -42.06
C ILE A 29 -25.68 -17.14 -41.33
N LEU A 30 -26.22 -16.12 -40.65
CA LEU A 30 -25.48 -15.31 -39.71
C LEU A 30 -25.02 -16.20 -38.57
N ALA A 31 -23.76 -16.66 -38.61
CA ALA A 31 -23.11 -17.17 -37.41
C ALA A 31 -23.14 -16.04 -36.38
N ARG A 32 -23.91 -16.20 -35.33
CA ARG A 32 -23.84 -15.37 -34.12
C ARG A 32 -22.40 -15.37 -33.65
N ASN A 33 -21.79 -14.20 -33.54
CA ASN A 33 -20.53 -13.88 -32.84
C ASN A 33 -19.28 -13.59 -33.69
N THR A 34 -19.37 -12.82 -34.78
CA THR A 34 -18.15 -12.13 -35.25
C THR A 34 -18.55 -10.72 -35.68
N ILE A 35 -18.41 -9.74 -34.78
CA ILE A 35 -18.46 -8.34 -35.15
C ILE A 35 -17.00 -7.92 -35.45
N LEU A 36 -16.62 -8.01 -36.72
CA LEU A 36 -15.40 -7.37 -37.20
C LEU A 36 -15.73 -5.88 -37.43
N ALA A 37 -15.41 -5.03 -36.47
CA ALA A 37 -15.54 -3.59 -36.63
C ALA A 37 -14.34 -3.08 -37.43
N ILE A 38 -14.51 -2.86 -38.74
CA ILE A 38 -13.57 -2.10 -39.55
C ILE A 38 -13.96 -0.62 -39.40
N ALA A 39 -13.17 0.14 -38.65
CA ALA A 39 -13.32 1.60 -38.58
C ALA A 39 -12.69 2.22 -39.84
N ILE A 40 -13.52 2.79 -40.71
CA ILE A 40 -13.05 3.68 -41.78
C ILE A 40 -13.05 5.09 -41.20
N THR A 41 -11.87 5.66 -40.96
CA THR A 41 -11.71 7.07 -40.60
C THR A 41 -11.79 7.94 -41.83
N ALA A 42 -12.94 8.58 -42.09
CA ALA A 42 -13.02 9.71 -43.01
C ALA A 42 -12.62 10.98 -42.21
N THR A 43 -11.57 11.64 -42.60
CA THR A 43 -11.11 12.92 -42.03
C THR A 43 -12.07 14.02 -42.47
N ILE A 44 -13.09 14.31 -41.65
CA ILE A 44 -13.79 15.59 -41.64
C ILE A 44 -13.70 16.10 -40.19
N GLY A 45 -13.18 17.26 -40.01
CA GLY A 45 -12.69 17.95 -38.82
C GLY A 45 -13.54 18.01 -37.55
N ASN A 46 -14.18 16.89 -37.14
CA ASN A 46 -14.67 16.66 -35.77
C ASN A 46 -14.34 15.21 -35.43
N THR A 47 -13.28 14.97 -34.68
CA THR A 47 -12.93 13.66 -34.15
C THR A 47 -13.91 13.31 -33.02
N PHE A 48 -15.00 12.60 -33.36
CA PHE A 48 -15.79 11.94 -32.33
C PHE A 48 -14.97 10.81 -31.72
N ALA A 49 -14.92 10.74 -30.39
CA ALA A 49 -14.24 9.67 -29.69
C ALA A 49 -14.85 8.31 -30.07
N ALA A 50 -14.03 7.40 -30.60
CA ALA A 50 -14.49 6.07 -31.02
C ALA A 50 -14.52 5.13 -29.82
N THR A 51 -15.57 4.28 -29.75
CA THR A 51 -15.68 3.22 -28.76
C THR A 51 -15.49 1.87 -29.43
N THR A 52 -14.53 1.07 -28.96
CA THR A 52 -14.31 -0.31 -29.35
C THR A 52 -14.80 -1.26 -28.28
N TYR A 53 -15.42 -2.37 -28.69
CA TYR A 53 -15.97 -3.38 -27.80
C TYR A 53 -15.19 -4.69 -27.93
N VAL A 54 -14.79 -5.26 -26.80
CA VAL A 54 -14.14 -6.58 -26.73
C VAL A 54 -14.98 -7.44 -25.79
N SER A 55 -15.75 -8.37 -26.34
CA SER A 55 -16.68 -9.18 -25.57
C SER A 55 -16.82 -10.59 -26.14
N GLY A 56 -17.16 -11.57 -25.29
CA GLY A 56 -17.28 -12.99 -25.65
C GLY A 56 -15.97 -13.78 -25.40
N SER A 57 -16.13 -15.03 -24.98
CA SER A 57 -15.03 -15.87 -24.48
C SER A 57 -13.95 -16.22 -25.53
N SER A 58 -14.18 -15.96 -26.79
CA SER A 58 -13.22 -16.16 -27.88
C SER A 58 -12.72 -14.86 -28.52
N THR A 59 -13.17 -13.69 -28.03
CA THR A 59 -12.76 -12.41 -28.60
C THR A 59 -11.51 -11.89 -27.89
N VAL A 60 -10.40 -11.84 -28.63
CA VAL A 60 -9.14 -11.28 -28.17
C VAL A 60 -8.78 -10.05 -28.99
N SER A 61 -8.58 -8.91 -28.33
CA SER A 61 -7.98 -7.70 -28.92
C SER A 61 -6.50 -7.66 -28.55
N SER A 62 -5.60 -7.64 -29.48
CA SER A 62 -4.15 -7.60 -29.21
C SER A 62 -3.49 -6.41 -29.87
N GLY A 63 -2.57 -5.75 -29.12
CA GLY A 63 -1.76 -4.63 -29.63
C GLY A 63 -2.55 -3.34 -29.89
N ALA A 64 -3.74 -3.18 -29.32
CA ALA A 64 -4.55 -1.98 -29.54
C ALA A 64 -3.88 -0.72 -28.93
N VAL A 65 -3.97 0.41 -29.65
CA VAL A 65 -3.59 1.73 -29.15
C VAL A 65 -4.85 2.56 -28.95
N ILE A 66 -5.09 3.01 -27.73
CA ILE A 66 -6.26 3.80 -27.34
C ILE A 66 -5.80 5.19 -26.97
N SER A 67 -6.14 6.20 -27.77
CA SER A 67 -5.66 7.57 -27.64
C SER A 67 -6.72 8.58 -28.10
N GLY A 68 -6.49 9.87 -27.88
CA GLY A 68 -7.35 10.94 -28.42
C GLY A 68 -8.79 10.90 -27.90
N GLY A 69 -9.00 10.48 -26.64
CA GLY A 69 -10.34 10.35 -26.05
C GLY A 69 -11.10 9.07 -26.47
N ASN A 70 -10.51 8.20 -27.27
CA ASN A 70 -11.12 6.92 -27.64
C ASN A 70 -11.29 6.01 -26.44
N THR A 71 -12.30 5.13 -26.48
CA THR A 71 -12.62 4.20 -25.42
C THR A 71 -12.57 2.74 -25.89
N GLN A 72 -12.01 1.85 -25.10
CA GLN A 72 -12.15 0.40 -25.24
C GLN A 72 -12.92 -0.16 -24.07
N LEU A 73 -13.98 -0.92 -24.36
CA LEU A 73 -14.77 -1.63 -23.36
C LEU A 73 -14.48 -3.13 -23.46
N VAL A 74 -13.93 -3.71 -22.38
CA VAL A 74 -13.61 -5.15 -22.27
C VAL A 74 -14.58 -5.76 -21.25
N TYR A 75 -15.45 -6.67 -21.69
CA TYR A 75 -16.50 -7.24 -20.86
C TYR A 75 -16.95 -8.62 -21.34
N SER A 76 -17.78 -9.30 -20.54
CA SER A 76 -18.42 -10.58 -20.89
C SER A 76 -17.44 -11.64 -21.40
N GLY A 77 -16.29 -11.82 -20.71
CA GLY A 77 -15.26 -12.80 -21.06
C GLY A 77 -14.33 -12.39 -22.21
N GLY A 78 -14.48 -11.16 -22.75
CA GLY A 78 -13.53 -10.62 -23.72
C GLY A 78 -12.15 -10.39 -23.11
N SER A 79 -11.10 -10.50 -23.93
CA SER A 79 -9.72 -10.32 -23.51
C SER A 79 -9.01 -9.25 -24.34
N ALA A 80 -8.34 -8.28 -23.69
CA ALA A 80 -7.48 -7.33 -24.35
C ALA A 80 -6.02 -7.53 -23.88
N VAL A 81 -5.12 -7.73 -24.83
CA VAL A 81 -3.72 -8.07 -24.57
C VAL A 81 -2.80 -7.05 -25.20
N ASN A 82 -1.72 -6.67 -24.49
CA ASN A 82 -0.71 -5.71 -24.97
C ASN A 82 -1.33 -4.38 -25.44
N THR A 83 -2.34 -3.87 -24.71
CA THR A 83 -2.99 -2.59 -25.03
C THR A 83 -2.14 -1.43 -24.56
N THR A 84 -1.99 -0.39 -25.39
CA THR A 84 -1.39 0.89 -25.02
C THR A 84 -2.49 1.94 -24.86
N ILE A 85 -2.54 2.63 -23.73
CA ILE A 85 -3.52 3.69 -23.42
C ILE A 85 -2.76 4.99 -23.17
N ASN A 86 -2.97 6.00 -24.00
CA ASN A 86 -2.30 7.28 -23.88
C ASN A 86 -3.22 8.44 -24.29
N SER A 87 -2.76 9.68 -24.17
CA SER A 87 -3.42 10.88 -24.70
C SER A 87 -4.93 10.91 -24.45
N ALA A 88 -5.33 10.77 -23.20
CA ALA A 88 -6.73 10.72 -22.74
C ALA A 88 -7.55 9.51 -23.25
N GLY A 89 -6.92 8.46 -23.76
CA GLY A 89 -7.58 7.18 -24.07
C GLY A 89 -8.10 6.51 -22.80
N ILE A 90 -9.20 5.78 -22.90
CA ILE A 90 -9.84 5.10 -21.78
C ILE A 90 -10.06 3.63 -22.10
N GLN A 91 -9.61 2.73 -21.21
CA GLN A 91 -10.01 1.33 -21.23
C GLN A 91 -10.85 1.02 -19.99
N THR A 92 -12.01 0.41 -20.19
CA THR A 92 -12.88 -0.03 -19.08
C THR A 92 -12.99 -1.54 -19.13
N VAL A 93 -12.67 -2.19 -18.00
CA VAL A 93 -12.64 -3.64 -17.81
C VAL A 93 -13.68 -3.99 -16.76
N ASN A 94 -14.76 -4.64 -17.15
CA ASN A 94 -15.84 -4.98 -16.23
C ASN A 94 -16.57 -6.26 -16.67
N LYS A 95 -17.55 -6.72 -15.87
CA LYS A 95 -18.44 -7.86 -16.16
C LYS A 95 -17.68 -9.11 -16.65
N GLY A 96 -16.55 -9.43 -15.98
CA GLY A 96 -15.74 -10.59 -16.34
C GLY A 96 -14.85 -10.38 -17.58
N GLY A 97 -14.60 -9.16 -18.00
CA GLY A 97 -13.56 -8.83 -18.98
C GLY A 97 -12.15 -8.99 -18.38
N HIS A 98 -11.19 -9.32 -19.23
CA HIS A 98 -9.79 -9.53 -18.83
C HIS A 98 -8.84 -8.66 -19.63
N THR A 99 -7.81 -8.13 -18.97
CA THR A 99 -6.69 -7.46 -19.65
C THR A 99 -5.35 -8.01 -19.19
N LEU A 100 -4.38 -8.06 -20.10
CA LEU A 100 -3.04 -8.52 -19.85
C LEU A 100 -2.03 -7.58 -20.50
N ASN A 101 -0.97 -7.21 -19.77
CA ASN A 101 0.13 -6.37 -20.27
C ASN A 101 -0.37 -5.01 -20.83
N THR A 102 -1.28 -4.33 -20.13
CA THR A 102 -1.71 -2.98 -20.52
C THR A 102 -0.64 -1.96 -20.13
N VAL A 103 -0.28 -1.06 -21.03
CA VAL A 103 0.62 0.07 -20.76
C VAL A 103 -0.17 1.36 -20.77
N ILE A 104 -0.12 2.12 -19.66
CA ILE A 104 -0.85 3.38 -19.47
C ILE A 104 0.13 4.52 -19.30
N THR A 105 0.05 5.53 -20.17
CA THR A 105 0.95 6.70 -20.18
C THR A 105 0.15 7.98 -20.44
N ASN A 106 0.75 9.13 -20.24
CA ASN A 106 0.31 10.42 -20.80
C ASN A 106 -1.20 10.66 -20.73
N SER A 107 -1.78 10.71 -19.53
CA SER A 107 -3.21 10.90 -19.28
C SER A 107 -4.13 9.76 -19.74
N GLY A 108 -3.58 8.59 -20.11
CA GLY A 108 -4.36 7.38 -20.34
C GLY A 108 -4.99 6.86 -19.04
N VAL A 109 -6.16 6.24 -19.14
CA VAL A 109 -6.90 5.74 -17.97
C VAL A 109 -7.38 4.30 -18.20
N GLN A 110 -7.12 3.43 -17.24
CA GLN A 110 -7.75 2.11 -17.17
C GLN A 110 -8.68 2.06 -15.96
N ASN A 111 -9.94 1.75 -16.17
CA ASN A 111 -10.94 1.51 -15.12
C ASN A 111 -11.19 0.02 -14.99
N VAL A 112 -11.04 -0.55 -13.80
CA VAL A 112 -11.26 -1.97 -13.49
C VAL A 112 -12.33 -2.07 -12.42
N GLY A 113 -13.47 -2.66 -12.72
CA GLY A 113 -14.59 -2.78 -11.79
C GLY A 113 -15.51 -3.92 -12.17
N ASP A 114 -16.56 -4.15 -11.40
CA ASP A 114 -17.65 -5.08 -11.69
C ASP A 114 -17.17 -6.44 -12.24
N ALA A 115 -16.35 -7.16 -11.44
CA ALA A 115 -15.70 -8.43 -11.80
C ALA A 115 -14.72 -8.35 -13.00
N GLY A 116 -14.26 -7.16 -13.39
CA GLY A 116 -13.15 -6.99 -14.33
C GLY A 116 -11.81 -7.40 -13.72
N ASN A 117 -10.93 -7.95 -14.54
CA ASN A 117 -9.60 -8.40 -14.12
C ASN A 117 -8.53 -7.79 -15.02
N ALA A 118 -7.61 -7.00 -14.41
CA ALA A 118 -6.44 -6.45 -15.08
C ALA A 118 -5.17 -7.07 -14.51
N LYS A 119 -4.38 -7.70 -15.37
CA LYS A 119 -3.13 -8.34 -14.98
C LYS A 119 -1.93 -7.67 -15.67
N ASP A 120 -0.85 -7.53 -14.91
CA ASP A 120 0.45 -7.03 -15.38
C ASP A 120 0.35 -5.66 -16.11
N THR A 121 -0.41 -4.73 -15.52
CA THR A 121 -0.55 -3.36 -16.04
C THR A 121 0.67 -2.52 -15.66
N ILE A 122 1.27 -1.82 -16.61
CA ILE A 122 2.32 -0.82 -16.38
C ILE A 122 1.69 0.57 -16.43
N VAL A 123 1.82 1.34 -15.35
CA VAL A 123 1.30 2.71 -15.25
C VAL A 123 2.46 3.67 -15.13
N SER A 124 2.79 4.33 -16.22
CA SER A 124 3.89 5.29 -16.28
C SER A 124 3.41 6.71 -15.97
N THR A 125 4.31 7.67 -16.00
CA THR A 125 4.05 9.08 -15.70
C THR A 125 2.81 9.60 -16.44
N GLY A 126 1.90 10.20 -15.69
CA GLY A 126 0.62 10.72 -16.19
C GLY A 126 -0.46 9.66 -16.43
N GLY A 127 -0.15 8.38 -16.34
CA GLY A 127 -1.12 7.28 -16.44
C GLY A 127 -1.88 7.06 -15.13
N LEU A 128 -3.11 6.53 -15.25
CA LEU A 128 -3.98 6.25 -14.11
C LEU A 128 -4.71 4.92 -14.26
N GLN A 129 -4.57 4.04 -13.27
CA GLN A 129 -5.40 2.86 -13.11
C GLN A 129 -6.36 3.08 -11.93
N ARG A 130 -7.65 2.86 -12.14
CA ARG A 130 -8.68 2.89 -11.10
C ARG A 130 -9.23 1.49 -10.90
N VAL A 131 -9.22 1.01 -9.66
CA VAL A 131 -9.80 -0.30 -9.29
C VAL A 131 -10.95 -0.03 -8.34
N SER A 132 -12.14 -0.41 -8.72
CA SER A 132 -13.36 -0.14 -7.97
C SER A 132 -14.16 -1.42 -7.72
N SER A 133 -15.34 -1.31 -7.15
CA SER A 133 -16.17 -2.41 -6.68
C SER A 133 -16.13 -3.65 -7.60
N GLY A 134 -15.71 -4.78 -7.02
CA GLY A 134 -15.56 -6.05 -7.72
C GLY A 134 -14.37 -6.15 -8.68
N GLY A 135 -13.65 -5.06 -8.94
CA GLY A 135 -12.46 -5.06 -9.81
C GLY A 135 -11.25 -5.67 -9.13
N LEU A 136 -10.45 -6.40 -9.89
CA LEU A 136 -9.18 -6.98 -9.48
C LEU A 136 -8.05 -6.50 -10.39
N ALA A 137 -7.02 -5.88 -9.80
CA ALA A 137 -5.75 -5.58 -10.46
C ALA A 137 -4.63 -6.42 -9.84
N THR A 138 -3.90 -7.17 -10.66
CA THR A 138 -2.81 -8.03 -10.20
C THR A 138 -1.52 -7.70 -10.93
N GLY A 139 -0.40 -7.61 -10.20
CA GLY A 139 0.93 -7.41 -10.78
C GLY A 139 1.12 -6.02 -11.41
N THR A 140 0.35 -5.01 -10.99
CA THR A 140 0.50 -3.65 -11.52
C THR A 140 1.87 -3.07 -11.17
N GLN A 141 2.53 -2.44 -12.13
CA GLN A 141 3.79 -1.71 -11.93
C GLN A 141 3.55 -0.22 -12.10
N LEU A 142 3.78 0.56 -11.03
CA LEU A 142 3.67 2.02 -11.05
C LEU A 142 5.06 2.64 -11.23
N MET A 143 5.30 3.23 -12.39
CA MET A 143 6.54 3.91 -12.78
C MET A 143 6.29 5.42 -12.94
N GLY A 144 5.99 6.10 -11.83
CA GLY A 144 5.60 7.52 -11.85
C GLY A 144 4.10 7.75 -12.12
N GLY A 145 3.32 6.70 -12.30
CA GLY A 145 1.87 6.77 -12.48
C GLY A 145 1.09 6.54 -11.19
N PHE A 146 -0.24 6.51 -11.29
CA PHE A 146 -1.15 6.38 -10.17
C PHE A 146 -2.01 5.13 -10.27
N GLN A 147 -2.20 4.45 -9.13
CA GLN A 147 -3.26 3.45 -8.95
C GLN A 147 -4.16 3.89 -7.79
N ASN A 148 -5.44 4.10 -8.07
CA ASN A 148 -6.44 4.40 -7.05
C ASN A 148 -7.35 3.20 -6.84
N VAL A 149 -7.34 2.65 -5.63
CA VAL A 149 -8.19 1.53 -5.24
C VAL A 149 -9.32 2.08 -4.37
N TYR A 150 -10.53 1.97 -4.90
CA TYR A 150 -11.75 2.48 -4.29
C TYR A 150 -12.57 1.34 -3.67
N SER A 151 -13.67 1.69 -3.04
CA SER A 151 -14.58 0.77 -2.33
C SER A 151 -14.84 -0.53 -3.10
N GLY A 152 -14.57 -1.66 -2.44
CA GLY A 152 -14.73 -3.00 -3.01
C GLY A 152 -13.72 -3.39 -4.10
N GLY A 153 -12.79 -2.51 -4.44
CA GLY A 153 -11.68 -2.82 -5.34
C GLY A 153 -10.55 -3.57 -4.63
N ASN A 154 -9.86 -4.43 -5.36
CA ASN A 154 -8.74 -5.22 -4.86
C ASN A 154 -7.52 -5.05 -5.78
N ALA A 155 -6.37 -4.66 -5.20
CA ALA A 155 -5.08 -4.65 -5.86
C ALA A 155 -4.14 -5.67 -5.20
N SER A 156 -3.45 -6.48 -5.98
CA SER A 156 -2.53 -7.49 -5.45
C SER A 156 -1.19 -7.50 -6.18
N GLY A 157 -0.10 -7.57 -5.41
CA GLY A 157 1.24 -7.64 -5.98
C GLY A 157 1.66 -6.37 -6.73
N THR A 158 1.19 -5.20 -6.31
CA THR A 158 1.57 -3.93 -6.95
C THR A 158 3.03 -3.60 -6.63
N LEU A 159 3.82 -3.30 -7.65
CA LEU A 159 5.21 -2.85 -7.54
C LEU A 159 5.28 -1.35 -7.82
N ILE A 160 5.81 -0.56 -6.87
CA ILE A 160 5.80 0.91 -6.97
C ILE A 160 7.22 1.45 -6.88
N HIS A 161 7.62 2.27 -7.84
CA HIS A 161 8.92 2.93 -7.89
C HIS A 161 8.86 4.24 -8.70
N ASN A 162 9.95 4.99 -8.65
CA ASN A 162 10.14 6.20 -9.47
C ASN A 162 9.00 7.24 -9.35
N GLY A 163 8.53 7.49 -8.13
CA GLY A 163 7.45 8.46 -7.88
C GLY A 163 6.03 7.91 -8.13
N GLY A 164 5.88 6.62 -8.39
CA GLY A 164 4.57 5.98 -8.48
C GLY A 164 3.79 6.05 -7.16
N VAL A 165 2.47 6.17 -7.25
CA VAL A 165 1.60 6.34 -6.08
C VAL A 165 0.41 5.39 -6.14
N GLN A 166 0.20 4.64 -5.05
CA GLN A 166 -1.02 3.85 -4.82
C GLN A 166 -1.84 4.48 -3.69
N ASN A 167 -3.09 4.81 -3.96
CA ASN A 167 -4.04 5.30 -2.96
C ASN A 167 -5.10 4.23 -2.69
N ILE A 168 -5.29 3.91 -1.41
CA ILE A 168 -6.23 2.89 -0.93
C ILE A 168 -7.23 3.57 0.00
N SER A 169 -8.50 3.54 -0.31
CA SER A 169 -9.53 4.25 0.45
C SER A 169 -10.84 3.46 0.55
N SER A 170 -11.65 3.80 1.53
CA SER A 170 -13.07 3.44 1.66
C SER A 170 -13.41 1.98 1.32
N GLY A 171 -12.98 1.03 2.15
CA GLY A 171 -13.27 -0.41 1.95
C GLY A 171 -12.50 -1.07 0.81
N ALA A 172 -11.47 -0.39 0.30
CA ALA A 172 -10.53 -0.95 -0.68
C ALA A 172 -9.46 -1.80 0.02
N VAL A 173 -8.91 -2.77 -0.72
CA VAL A 173 -7.86 -3.66 -0.23
C VAL A 173 -6.68 -3.66 -1.20
N ALA A 174 -5.47 -3.52 -0.64
CA ALA A 174 -4.23 -3.77 -1.38
C ALA A 174 -3.40 -4.83 -0.63
N ASN A 175 -3.01 -5.88 -1.35
CA ASN A 175 -2.23 -6.99 -0.80
C ASN A 175 -0.85 -7.05 -1.45
N ASN A 176 0.19 -7.33 -0.64
CA ASN A 176 1.54 -7.62 -1.11
C ASN A 176 2.11 -6.51 -2.03
N THR A 177 1.89 -5.25 -1.67
CA THR A 177 2.49 -4.11 -2.38
C THR A 177 3.97 -4.00 -2.01
N THR A 178 4.84 -3.79 -3.00
CA THR A 178 6.25 -3.50 -2.77
C THR A 178 6.55 -2.06 -3.16
N LEU A 179 7.06 -1.29 -2.19
CA LEU A 179 7.48 0.09 -2.36
C LEU A 179 9.01 0.14 -2.49
N ASN A 180 9.49 0.45 -3.67
CA ASN A 180 10.91 0.70 -3.92
C ASN A 180 11.19 2.20 -3.93
N SER A 181 12.41 2.59 -4.30
CA SER A 181 12.85 3.98 -4.30
C SER A 181 11.84 4.94 -4.93
N GLY A 182 11.39 5.92 -4.14
CA GLY A 182 10.40 6.93 -4.54
C GLY A 182 8.96 6.44 -4.62
N GLY A 183 8.68 5.16 -4.38
CA GLY A 183 7.34 4.61 -4.34
C GLY A 183 6.55 5.05 -3.10
N THR A 184 5.29 5.37 -3.29
CA THR A 184 4.41 5.82 -2.19
C THR A 184 3.10 5.04 -2.16
N GLN A 185 2.69 4.59 -0.97
CA GLN A 185 1.36 4.03 -0.71
C GLN A 185 0.66 4.85 0.37
N ARG A 186 -0.58 5.26 0.11
CA ARG A 186 -1.43 5.98 1.07
C ARG A 186 -2.66 5.17 1.39
N VAL A 187 -2.89 4.92 2.68
CA VAL A 187 -4.03 4.14 3.19
C VAL A 187 -4.88 5.06 4.07
N SER A 188 -6.10 5.29 3.68
CA SER A 188 -7.00 6.20 4.39
C SER A 188 -8.46 5.75 4.32
N ALA A 189 -9.31 6.38 5.09
CA ALA A 189 -10.77 6.26 5.04
C ALA A 189 -11.29 4.80 5.03
N GLY A 190 -10.78 3.96 5.93
CA GLY A 190 -11.19 2.54 6.02
C GLY A 190 -10.58 1.62 4.96
N GLY A 191 -9.58 2.09 4.22
CA GLY A 191 -8.77 1.25 3.35
C GLY A 191 -7.86 0.29 4.14
N THR A 192 -7.51 -0.82 3.55
CA THR A 192 -6.63 -1.82 4.16
C THR A 192 -5.46 -2.17 3.24
N ALA A 193 -4.23 -2.10 3.77
CA ALA A 193 -3.03 -2.62 3.12
C ALA A 193 -2.51 -3.83 3.92
N SER A 194 -2.25 -4.95 3.25
CA SER A 194 -1.72 -6.15 3.88
C SER A 194 -0.42 -6.60 3.23
N GLY A 195 0.58 -6.96 4.04
CA GLY A 195 1.84 -7.50 3.55
C GLY A 195 2.67 -6.50 2.72
N THR A 196 2.58 -5.19 2.99
CA THR A 196 3.37 -4.19 2.25
C THR A 196 4.84 -4.29 2.62
N ILE A 197 5.72 -4.38 1.62
CA ILE A 197 7.18 -4.31 1.77
C ILE A 197 7.63 -2.89 1.42
N ILE A 198 8.32 -2.23 2.35
CA ILE A 198 8.75 -0.83 2.23
C ILE A 198 10.27 -0.81 2.23
N ASN A 199 10.85 -0.82 1.05
CA ASN A 199 12.30 -0.79 0.85
C ASN A 199 12.86 0.63 0.96
N ILE A 200 14.18 0.76 0.83
CA ILE A 200 14.90 2.04 0.93
C ILE A 200 14.22 3.11 0.07
N SER A 201 13.95 4.27 0.67
CA SER A 201 13.27 5.42 0.07
C SER A 201 11.81 5.16 -0.36
N GLY A 202 11.23 4.00 -0.05
CA GLY A 202 9.80 3.76 -0.14
C GLY A 202 9.06 4.39 1.05
N SER A 203 7.81 4.80 0.84
CA SER A 203 7.00 5.46 1.88
C SER A 203 5.57 4.93 1.92
N GLN A 204 5.12 4.51 3.11
CA GLN A 204 3.72 4.17 3.39
C GLN A 204 3.14 5.12 4.43
N SER A 205 1.98 5.71 4.16
CA SER A 205 1.25 6.57 5.09
C SER A 205 -0.11 5.97 5.42
N ILE A 206 -0.37 5.75 6.70
CA ILE A 206 -1.65 5.22 7.22
C ILE A 206 -2.34 6.33 8.01
N MET A 207 -3.48 6.80 7.55
CA MET A 207 -4.20 7.96 8.09
C MET A 207 -5.72 7.76 8.07
N SER A 208 -6.43 8.60 8.77
CA SER A 208 -7.91 8.73 8.70
C SER A 208 -8.66 7.40 8.85
N GLY A 209 -8.27 6.56 9.81
CA GLY A 209 -8.91 5.24 10.02
C GLY A 209 -8.49 4.17 9.01
N GLY A 210 -7.43 4.41 8.23
CA GLY A 210 -6.80 3.38 7.40
C GLY A 210 -6.08 2.33 8.26
N SER A 211 -5.90 1.14 7.71
CA SER A 211 -5.25 0.01 8.39
C SER A 211 -4.13 -0.59 7.54
N ALA A 212 -2.97 -0.87 8.18
CA ALA A 212 -1.92 -1.66 7.57
C ALA A 212 -1.59 -2.87 8.45
N VAL A 213 -1.54 -4.07 7.86
CA VAL A 213 -1.30 -5.34 8.56
C VAL A 213 -0.08 -6.04 7.97
N GLY A 214 0.83 -6.50 8.82
CA GLY A 214 1.98 -7.30 8.41
C GLY A 214 2.96 -6.56 7.49
N ALA A 215 3.10 -5.25 7.64
CA ALA A 215 4.07 -4.48 6.85
C ALA A 215 5.51 -4.82 7.25
N VAL A 216 6.42 -4.84 6.28
CA VAL A 216 7.86 -4.98 6.49
C VAL A 216 8.55 -3.70 6.03
N VAL A 217 9.12 -2.95 6.99
CA VAL A 217 9.84 -1.69 6.75
C VAL A 217 11.34 -1.98 6.72
N ASN A 218 11.86 -2.14 5.51
CA ASN A 218 13.23 -2.53 5.25
C ASN A 218 14.02 -1.34 4.65
N GLY A 219 14.43 -0.42 5.49
CA GLY A 219 15.13 0.81 5.10
C GLY A 219 14.25 1.95 4.60
N GLY A 220 12.94 1.74 4.49
CA GLY A 220 11.96 2.77 4.12
C GLY A 220 11.27 3.41 5.33
N VAL A 221 10.15 4.08 5.09
CA VAL A 221 9.40 4.81 6.12
C VAL A 221 7.92 4.42 6.12
N GLN A 222 7.41 4.03 7.29
CA GLN A 222 5.97 3.90 7.55
C GLN A 222 5.55 5.00 8.53
N THR A 223 4.55 5.80 8.17
CA THR A 223 3.98 6.84 9.03
C THR A 223 2.54 6.47 9.41
N VAL A 224 2.25 6.53 10.70
CA VAL A 224 0.94 6.19 11.29
C VAL A 224 0.43 7.41 12.06
N ALA A 225 -0.62 8.03 11.58
CA ALA A 225 -1.13 9.27 12.15
C ALA A 225 -2.65 9.43 11.94
N ASN A 226 -3.25 10.45 12.54
CA ASN A 226 -4.64 10.85 12.31
C ASN A 226 -5.66 9.70 12.42
N GLY A 227 -5.52 8.82 13.41
CA GLY A 227 -6.40 7.66 13.59
C GLY A 227 -6.07 6.46 12.70
N GLY A 228 -4.93 6.47 12.02
CA GLY A 228 -4.41 5.30 11.32
C GLY A 228 -3.94 4.20 12.28
N ASN A 229 -4.06 2.95 11.86
CA ASN A 229 -3.70 1.79 12.67
C ASN A 229 -2.75 0.84 11.93
N THR A 230 -1.77 0.31 12.65
CA THR A 230 -0.91 -0.76 12.14
C THR A 230 -0.88 -1.96 13.08
N LEU A 231 -0.77 -3.15 12.50
CA LEU A 231 -0.68 -4.41 13.23
C LEU A 231 0.44 -5.27 12.67
N ASN A 232 1.27 -5.86 13.56
CA ASN A 232 2.34 -6.79 13.21
C ASN A 232 3.36 -6.21 12.20
N THR A 233 3.75 -4.93 12.33
CA THR A 233 4.80 -4.34 11.51
C THR A 233 6.17 -4.83 11.96
N VAL A 234 7.04 -5.19 11.02
CA VAL A 234 8.47 -5.46 11.27
C VAL A 234 9.28 -4.28 10.73
N VAL A 235 10.13 -3.69 11.57
CA VAL A 235 10.99 -2.54 11.22
C VAL A 235 12.45 -2.95 11.35
N SER A 236 13.19 -2.90 10.25
CA SER A 236 14.57 -3.38 10.18
C SER A 236 15.43 -2.59 9.19
N SER A 237 16.73 -2.88 9.17
CA SER A 237 17.68 -2.40 8.15
C SER A 237 17.69 -0.87 7.98
N GLY A 238 17.66 -0.11 9.09
CA GLY A 238 17.58 1.36 9.05
C GLY A 238 16.20 1.90 8.72
N GLY A 239 15.16 1.07 8.66
CA GLY A 239 13.78 1.50 8.43
C GLY A 239 13.19 2.26 9.62
N PHE A 240 12.19 3.08 9.34
CA PHE A 240 11.50 3.90 10.34
C PHE A 240 10.01 3.64 10.36
N GLN A 241 9.45 3.36 11.55
CA GLN A 241 8.02 3.53 11.82
C GLN A 241 7.83 4.78 12.69
N ARG A 242 7.07 5.74 12.20
CA ARG A 242 6.72 6.98 12.90
C ARG A 242 5.26 6.95 13.31
N VAL A 243 4.97 7.05 14.60
CA VAL A 243 3.60 7.01 15.15
C VAL A 243 3.33 8.33 15.84
N SER A 244 2.31 9.06 15.43
CA SER A 244 1.98 10.39 15.96
C SER A 244 0.49 10.73 15.80
N ALA A 245 0.07 11.80 16.43
CA ALA A 245 -1.23 12.47 16.21
C ALA A 245 -2.43 11.50 16.11
N GLY A 246 -2.66 10.65 17.11
CA GLY A 246 -3.78 9.70 17.16
C GLY A 246 -3.52 8.40 16.39
N GLY A 247 -2.34 8.21 15.81
CA GLY A 247 -1.93 6.93 15.23
C GLY A 247 -1.69 5.86 16.29
N THR A 248 -2.00 4.62 15.98
CA THR A 248 -1.76 3.47 16.86
C THR A 248 -0.97 2.39 16.12
N ALA A 249 0.12 1.91 16.75
CA ALA A 249 0.88 0.76 16.25
C ALA A 249 0.81 -0.37 17.29
N THR A 250 0.35 -1.54 16.86
CA THR A 250 0.20 -2.72 17.71
C THR A 250 1.14 -3.84 17.24
N ALA A 251 1.79 -4.51 18.18
CA ALA A 251 2.67 -5.67 17.93
C ALA A 251 3.78 -5.39 16.90
N THR A 252 4.39 -4.20 16.97
CA THR A 252 5.54 -3.87 16.12
C THR A 252 6.80 -4.59 16.62
N THR A 253 7.53 -5.25 15.72
CA THR A 253 8.86 -5.77 16.00
C THR A 253 9.91 -4.84 15.41
N VAL A 254 10.82 -4.33 16.25
CA VAL A 254 11.92 -3.42 15.86
C VAL A 254 13.25 -4.15 16.03
N THR A 255 14.02 -4.28 14.98
CA THR A 255 15.25 -5.11 14.98
C THR A 255 16.27 -4.59 13.96
N ASN A 256 17.52 -5.06 14.03
CA ASN A 256 18.56 -4.83 13.00
C ASN A 256 18.65 -3.36 12.55
N ALA A 257 18.96 -2.45 13.47
CA ALA A 257 19.02 -1.01 13.24
C ALA A 257 17.70 -0.38 12.76
N GLY A 258 16.54 -1.02 13.00
CA GLY A 258 15.24 -0.42 12.82
C GLY A 258 14.90 0.60 13.92
N PHE A 259 14.04 1.57 13.58
CA PHE A 259 13.65 2.64 14.51
C PHE A 259 12.12 2.76 14.56
N GLN A 260 11.57 2.76 15.79
CA GLN A 260 10.19 3.15 16.05
C GLN A 260 10.18 4.45 16.83
N ASN A 261 9.74 5.53 16.19
CA ASN A 261 9.65 6.86 16.78
C ASN A 261 8.17 7.19 17.07
N VAL A 262 7.86 7.39 18.34
CA VAL A 262 6.49 7.71 18.79
C VAL A 262 6.49 9.12 19.35
N SER A 263 5.64 9.97 18.83
CA SER A 263 5.58 11.38 19.21
C SER A 263 4.14 11.81 19.50
N SER A 264 3.98 13.03 19.90
CA SER A 264 2.76 13.62 20.45
C SER A 264 1.44 12.99 19.98
N GLY A 265 0.69 12.41 20.91
CA GLY A 265 -0.58 11.73 20.66
C GLY A 265 -0.47 10.39 19.94
N GLY A 266 0.74 9.90 19.65
CA GLY A 266 0.96 8.56 19.13
C GLY A 266 0.96 7.50 20.23
N ARG A 267 0.43 6.32 19.93
CA ARG A 267 0.36 5.20 20.86
C ARG A 267 0.93 3.91 20.26
N VAL A 268 1.71 3.21 21.05
CA VAL A 268 2.24 1.88 20.73
C VAL A 268 1.77 0.88 21.76
N VAL A 269 1.40 -0.31 21.31
CA VAL A 269 0.94 -1.41 22.18
C VAL A 269 1.69 -2.68 21.83
N SER A 270 2.26 -3.35 22.85
CA SER A 270 2.92 -4.67 22.73
C SER A 270 4.05 -4.70 21.68
N ALA A 271 4.87 -3.64 21.61
CA ALA A 271 6.05 -3.67 20.76
C ALA A 271 7.11 -4.63 21.30
N THR A 272 7.90 -5.22 20.41
CA THR A 272 9.09 -6.00 20.74
C THR A 272 10.31 -5.34 20.12
N VAL A 273 11.27 -4.94 20.94
CA VAL A 273 12.52 -4.28 20.51
C VAL A 273 13.64 -5.28 20.69
N ASN A 274 14.12 -5.81 19.58
CA ASN A 274 15.16 -6.84 19.53
C ASN A 274 16.55 -6.23 19.23
N SER A 275 17.54 -7.06 19.03
CA SER A 275 18.92 -6.69 18.81
C SER A 275 19.09 -5.60 17.73
N GLY A 276 19.73 -4.50 18.13
CA GLY A 276 19.98 -3.33 17.30
C GLY A 276 18.75 -2.47 17.02
N GLY A 277 17.55 -2.88 17.48
CA GLY A 277 16.34 -2.07 17.37
C GLY A 277 16.29 -0.95 18.40
N THR A 278 15.67 0.16 18.04
CA THR A 278 15.46 1.31 18.94
C THR A 278 14.03 1.79 18.88
N GLN A 279 13.37 1.87 20.04
CA GLN A 279 12.10 2.58 20.23
C GLN A 279 12.39 3.90 20.96
N THR A 280 11.94 5.02 20.42
CA THR A 280 12.06 6.32 21.09
C THR A 280 10.68 6.95 21.25
N LEU A 281 10.33 7.26 22.48
CA LEU A 281 9.12 7.95 22.87
C LEU A 281 9.44 9.43 23.10
N PHE A 282 8.82 10.30 22.33
CA PHE A 282 8.94 11.74 22.45
C PHE A 282 7.72 12.32 23.18
N ASP A 283 7.71 13.63 23.36
CA ASP A 283 6.67 14.36 24.08
C ASP A 283 5.25 13.89 23.76
N GLY A 284 4.46 13.60 24.81
CA GLY A 284 3.07 13.12 24.70
C GLY A 284 2.89 11.73 24.07
N ALA A 285 3.95 10.98 23.85
CA ALA A 285 3.89 9.60 23.36
C ALA A 285 3.57 8.60 24.47
N VAL A 286 2.83 7.55 24.14
CA VAL A 286 2.52 6.45 25.05
C VAL A 286 2.91 5.11 24.45
N SER A 287 3.62 4.30 25.25
CA SER A 287 3.94 2.92 24.89
C SER A 287 3.52 1.98 26.00
N ASP A 288 2.72 0.97 25.68
CA ASP A 288 2.21 -0.02 26.64
C ASP A 288 2.76 -1.42 26.32
N ASN A 289 3.18 -2.15 27.36
CA ASN A 289 3.60 -3.56 27.28
C ASN A 289 4.74 -3.82 26.29
N THR A 290 5.73 -2.94 26.20
CA THR A 290 6.91 -3.13 25.33
C THR A 290 7.83 -4.19 25.95
N ILE A 291 8.32 -5.12 25.13
CA ILE A 291 9.37 -6.07 25.48
C ILE A 291 10.67 -5.59 24.82
N VAL A 292 11.73 -5.40 25.63
CA VAL A 292 13.05 -5.02 25.15
C VAL A 292 14.01 -6.19 25.40
N ASN A 293 14.47 -6.79 24.35
CA ASN A 293 15.36 -7.94 24.37
C ASN A 293 16.82 -7.55 24.13
N ASN A 294 17.71 -8.52 24.07
CA ASN A 294 19.15 -8.36 23.94
C ASN A 294 19.54 -7.24 22.95
N SER A 295 20.31 -6.29 23.42
CA SER A 295 20.80 -5.12 22.68
C SER A 295 19.68 -4.23 22.07
N GLY A 296 18.42 -4.46 22.43
CA GLY A 296 17.31 -3.53 22.13
C GLY A 296 17.35 -2.33 23.08
N VAL A 297 16.88 -1.18 22.60
CA VAL A 297 16.86 0.06 23.39
C VAL A 297 15.49 0.72 23.33
N GLN A 298 14.97 1.10 24.51
CA GLN A 298 13.81 1.99 24.64
C GLN A 298 14.26 3.30 25.29
N ASN A 299 14.05 4.42 24.61
CA ASN A 299 14.31 5.75 25.13
C ASN A 299 13.00 6.46 25.43
N ILE A 300 12.86 7.02 26.63
CA ILE A 300 11.68 7.75 27.10
C ILE A 300 12.09 9.17 27.36
N SER A 301 11.62 10.12 26.54
CA SER A 301 11.98 11.52 26.64
C SER A 301 10.88 12.35 27.34
N SER A 302 11.09 13.65 27.42
CA SER A 302 10.17 14.59 28.08
C SER A 302 8.70 14.38 27.68
N GLY A 303 7.80 14.35 28.65
CA GLY A 303 6.35 14.18 28.45
C GLY A 303 5.91 12.80 27.99
N ALA A 304 6.83 11.88 27.70
CA ALA A 304 6.49 10.54 27.24
C ALA A 304 6.27 9.57 28.43
N VAL A 305 5.42 8.57 28.19
CA VAL A 305 5.11 7.53 29.18
C VAL A 305 5.29 6.14 28.58
N ALA A 306 6.04 5.28 29.27
CA ALA A 306 6.12 3.86 28.99
C ALA A 306 5.54 3.07 30.16
N ASN A 307 4.52 2.25 29.90
CA ASN A 307 3.86 1.41 30.89
C ASN A 307 4.22 -0.06 30.67
N ASN A 308 4.50 -0.78 31.79
CA ASN A 308 4.69 -2.22 31.80
C ASN A 308 5.77 -2.72 30.82
N THR A 309 6.88 -2.00 30.72
CA THR A 309 8.01 -2.46 29.90
C THR A 309 8.71 -3.65 30.56
N THR A 310 8.99 -4.70 29.81
CA THR A 310 9.80 -5.83 30.26
C THR A 310 11.18 -5.74 29.62
N LEU A 311 12.23 -5.62 30.43
CA LEU A 311 13.62 -5.63 30.01
C LEU A 311 14.19 -7.04 30.23
N ASN A 312 14.41 -7.76 29.16
CA ASN A 312 15.08 -9.06 29.20
C ASN A 312 16.61 -8.90 29.11
N SER A 313 17.33 -10.01 29.13
CA SER A 313 18.81 -10.00 29.10
C SER A 313 19.36 -9.09 28.00
N GLY A 314 20.19 -8.12 28.40
CA GLY A 314 20.79 -7.14 27.51
C GLY A 314 19.86 -6.03 27.00
N GLY A 315 18.57 -6.08 27.32
CA GLY A 315 17.62 -5.01 27.01
C GLY A 315 17.87 -3.75 27.86
N THR A 316 17.75 -2.58 27.27
CA THR A 316 18.02 -1.31 27.95
C THR A 316 16.85 -0.34 27.81
N GLN A 317 16.45 0.27 28.95
CA GLN A 317 15.51 1.40 28.99
C GLN A 317 16.22 2.63 29.57
N ARG A 318 16.09 3.78 28.90
CA ARG A 318 16.60 5.06 29.38
C ARG A 318 15.47 6.04 29.58
N VAL A 319 15.33 6.58 30.80
CA VAL A 319 14.31 7.55 31.18
C VAL A 319 14.98 8.91 31.35
N SER A 320 14.74 9.81 30.41
CA SER A 320 15.32 11.16 30.43
C SER A 320 14.44 12.17 31.15
N ALA A 321 14.89 13.40 31.26
CA ALA A 321 14.18 14.49 31.91
C ALA A 321 12.70 14.58 31.44
N GLY A 322 11.78 14.59 32.39
CA GLY A 322 10.32 14.65 32.14
C GLY A 322 9.70 13.37 31.57
N GLY A 323 10.49 12.34 31.29
CA GLY A 323 9.98 11.03 30.90
C GLY A 323 9.53 10.19 32.09
N THR A 324 8.55 9.33 31.91
CA THR A 324 8.03 8.44 32.96
C THR A 324 8.01 6.99 32.49
N ALA A 325 8.59 6.10 33.29
CA ALA A 325 8.46 4.66 33.17
C ALA A 325 7.62 4.13 34.32
N SER A 326 6.55 3.39 34.05
CA SER A 326 5.67 2.82 35.07
C SER A 326 5.62 1.29 34.95
N GLY A 327 5.77 0.58 36.07
CA GLY A 327 5.65 -0.89 36.11
C GLY A 327 6.74 -1.63 35.31
N THR A 328 7.95 -1.09 35.16
CA THR A 328 9.03 -1.76 34.42
C THR A 328 9.51 -3.01 35.17
N ILE A 329 9.54 -4.16 34.47
CA ILE A 329 10.14 -5.40 34.96
C ILE A 329 11.55 -5.51 34.38
N ILE A 330 12.56 -5.61 35.25
CA ILE A 330 13.97 -5.64 34.88
C ILE A 330 14.52 -7.03 35.21
N ASN A 331 14.50 -7.93 34.23
CA ASN A 331 14.98 -9.29 34.39
C ASN A 331 16.50 -9.38 34.37
N ILE A 332 17.04 -10.59 34.57
CA ILE A 332 18.50 -10.86 34.62
C ILE A 332 19.19 -10.17 33.44
N SER A 333 20.25 -9.41 33.77
CA SER A 333 21.06 -8.63 32.80
C SER A 333 20.28 -7.55 32.02
N GLY A 334 19.00 -7.29 32.33
CA GLY A 334 18.29 -6.10 31.86
C GLY A 334 18.75 -4.85 32.59
N SER A 335 18.69 -3.67 31.96
CA SER A 335 19.17 -2.41 32.52
C SER A 335 18.15 -1.29 32.33
N GLN A 336 17.81 -0.59 33.43
CA GLN A 336 17.05 0.66 33.40
C GLN A 336 17.91 1.79 33.97
N SER A 337 18.03 2.90 33.22
CA SER A 337 18.73 4.09 33.65
C SER A 337 17.75 5.25 33.76
N ILE A 338 17.60 5.80 34.97
CA ILE A 338 16.81 7.01 35.24
C ILE A 338 17.77 8.17 35.32
N MET A 339 17.71 9.04 34.33
CA MET A 339 18.56 10.22 34.23
C MET A 339 17.96 11.38 35.04
N SER A 340 18.73 12.48 35.19
CA SER A 340 18.28 13.70 35.84
C SER A 340 16.91 14.15 35.33
N GLY A 341 15.95 14.36 36.24
CA GLY A 341 14.57 14.73 35.92
C GLY A 341 13.69 13.63 35.32
N GLY A 342 14.22 12.42 35.14
CA GLY A 342 13.43 11.24 34.74
C GLY A 342 12.74 10.59 35.95
N SER A 343 11.64 9.87 35.73
CA SER A 343 10.87 9.19 36.78
C SER A 343 10.60 7.72 36.46
N ALA A 344 10.80 6.83 37.43
CA ALA A 344 10.39 5.45 37.37
C ALA A 344 9.48 5.11 38.56
N VAL A 345 8.32 4.50 38.31
CA VAL A 345 7.32 4.17 39.31
C VAL A 345 6.99 2.67 39.27
N GLY A 346 7.02 2.02 40.44
CA GLY A 346 6.63 0.60 40.56
C GLY A 346 7.54 -0.37 39.79
N ALA A 347 8.81 -0.06 39.62
CA ALA A 347 9.74 -0.97 38.94
C ALA A 347 10.00 -2.24 39.78
N VAL A 348 10.11 -3.39 39.11
CA VAL A 348 10.53 -4.65 39.73
C VAL A 348 11.88 -5.08 39.15
N VAL A 349 12.91 -5.07 39.99
CA VAL A 349 14.29 -5.42 39.60
C VAL A 349 14.53 -6.89 39.97
N ASN A 350 14.39 -7.75 38.99
CA ASN A 350 14.45 -9.21 39.16
C ASN A 350 15.75 -9.75 38.50
N GLY A 351 16.88 -9.57 39.19
CA GLY A 351 18.19 -9.99 38.70
C GLY A 351 18.85 -9.03 37.70
N GLY A 352 18.22 -7.92 37.36
CA GLY A 352 18.78 -6.86 36.54
C GLY A 352 19.32 -5.68 37.34
N VAL A 353 19.54 -4.55 36.66
CA VAL A 353 20.11 -3.33 37.26
C VAL A 353 19.22 -2.11 36.97
N GLN A 354 18.86 -1.38 38.02
CA GLN A 354 18.30 -0.03 37.93
C GLN A 354 19.35 0.98 38.42
N THR A 355 19.71 1.95 37.60
CA THR A 355 20.62 3.03 37.97
C THR A 355 19.86 4.35 37.99
N VAL A 356 19.96 5.08 39.10
CA VAL A 356 19.31 6.37 39.29
C VAL A 356 20.43 7.44 39.36
N ALA A 357 20.47 8.30 38.36
CA ALA A 357 21.43 9.41 38.35
C ALA A 357 20.97 10.54 39.28
N ASN A 358 21.90 11.44 39.61
CA ASN A 358 21.58 12.64 40.38
C ASN A 358 20.40 13.40 39.78
N GLY A 359 19.37 13.66 40.60
CA GLY A 359 18.12 14.28 40.17
C GLY A 359 17.14 13.37 39.43
N GLY A 360 17.43 12.07 39.29
CA GLY A 360 16.47 11.06 38.89
C GLY A 360 15.55 10.65 40.04
N ASN A 361 14.32 10.24 39.73
CA ASN A 361 13.33 9.87 40.77
C ASN A 361 12.86 8.44 40.58
N THR A 362 12.78 7.67 41.67
CA THR A 362 12.15 6.35 41.69
C THR A 362 11.15 6.26 42.87
N LEU A 363 10.02 5.63 42.62
CA LEU A 363 8.98 5.40 43.63
C LEU A 363 8.54 3.95 43.57
N ASN A 364 8.40 3.32 44.77
CA ASN A 364 7.89 1.95 44.94
C ASN A 364 8.68 0.90 44.10
N THR A 365 10.01 1.04 43.97
CA THR A 365 10.84 0.00 43.36
C THR A 365 10.96 -1.20 44.29
N VAL A 366 10.71 -2.39 43.76
CA VAL A 366 10.94 -3.67 44.44
C VAL A 366 12.21 -4.30 43.85
N VAL A 367 13.18 -4.60 44.70
CA VAL A 367 14.43 -5.28 44.30
C VAL A 367 14.41 -6.69 44.88
N SER A 368 14.53 -7.70 44.03
CA SER A 368 14.47 -9.12 44.38
C SER A 368 15.56 -9.94 43.68
N SER A 369 15.85 -11.12 44.24
CA SER A 369 16.64 -12.21 43.56
C SER A 369 17.88 -11.74 42.78
N GLY A 370 18.88 -11.10 43.47
CA GLY A 370 20.13 -10.68 42.82
C GLY A 370 20.01 -9.43 41.94
N GLY A 371 18.89 -8.73 42.04
CA GLY A 371 18.74 -7.41 41.41
C GLY A 371 19.52 -6.32 42.14
N PHE A 372 19.88 -5.25 41.44
CA PHE A 372 20.62 -4.11 42.02
C PHE A 372 19.91 -2.79 41.67
N GLN A 373 19.73 -1.94 42.70
CA GLN A 373 19.42 -0.53 42.53
C GLN A 373 20.61 0.30 42.97
N ARG A 374 21.08 1.18 42.11
CA ARG A 374 22.16 2.12 42.40
C ARG A 374 21.61 3.53 42.32
N VAL A 375 21.86 4.34 43.37
CA VAL A 375 21.46 5.75 43.47
C VAL A 375 22.70 6.60 43.56
#